data_45bcacd4b7f827762b4c290b4c67fece
#
_entry.id   45bcacd4b7f827762b4c290b4c67fece
#
_cell.length_a   1.000
_cell.length_b   1.000
_cell.length_c   1.000
_cell.angle_alpha   90.00
_cell.angle_beta   90.00
_cell.angle_gamma   90.00
#
_symmetry.space_group_name_H-M   'P 1'
#
loop_
_entity.id
_entity.type
_entity.pdbx_description
1 polymer ?
#
loop_
_entity_poly.entity_id
_entity_poly.type
_entity_poly.pdbx_seq_one_letter_code
_entity_poly.pdbx_strand_id
1 'polypeptide(L)'
;ILAGLLLFSLSSHNVVYASDSTDQEIRMNIFDRMGIPSTTIGAGKTVNFIDNDGQEFYVPSGAKVTFTVNLKSSASVELGYVRSSGSKVKTYSGTAKSHTTTFTIPSTGYYKFYITNKASGSITVTGGSLTF
;
A
#
# COMPACT_ATOMS: atom_id res chain seq x y z
N ILE A 1 -19.48 -15.99 -9.59
CA ILE A 1 -19.57 -15.84 -9.40
C ILE A 1 -19.51 -15.23 -8.76
N LEU A 2 -19.44 -15.22 -8.83
CA LEU A 2 -19.41 -14.76 -8.43
C LEU A 2 -19.09 -14.16 -7.77
N ALA A 3 -18.84 -14.12 -7.72
CA ALA A 3 -18.61 -13.72 -7.15
C ALA A 3 -18.37 -12.87 -6.70
N GLY A 4 -18.44 -12.94 -7.04
CA GLY A 4 -18.20 -12.36 -6.67
C GLY A 4 -18.15 -11.50 -6.19
N LEU A 5 -18.27 -11.59 -6.39
CA LEU A 5 -18.38 -11.05 -5.98
C LEU A 5 -18.30 -10.43 -5.28
N LEU A 6 -18.29 -10.62 -5.22
CA LEU A 6 -18.27 -10.35 -4.56
C LEU A 6 -17.93 -9.60 -3.98
N LEU A 7 -17.63 -9.58 -4.14
CA LEU A 7 -17.33 -9.17 -3.69
C LEU A 7 -17.44 -8.25 -3.18
N PHE A 8 -17.66 -8.10 -3.34
CA PHE A 8 -17.96 -7.56 -2.99
C PHE A 8 -17.87 -6.97 -2.26
N SER A 9 -17.74 -7.13 -2.08
CA SER A 9 -17.69 -6.71 -1.45
C SER A 9 -17.24 -6.24 -0.77
N LEU A 10 -16.99 -6.53 -0.85
CA LEU A 10 -16.39 -6.07 -0.11
C LEU A 10 -15.91 -4.94 0.07
N SER A 11 -15.77 -4.90 -0.37
CA SER A 11 -15.07 -3.65 -0.57
C SER A 11 -15.70 -2.45 0.11
N SER A 12 -16.91 -2.52 0.42
CA SER A 12 -17.53 -1.51 1.25
C SER A 12 -16.84 -1.42 2.60
N HIS A 13 -16.04 -2.39 2.88
CA HIS A 13 -15.23 -2.40 4.07
C HIS A 13 -13.91 -1.74 3.77
N ASN A 14 -13.43 -0.94 4.68
CA ASN A 14 -12.13 -0.35 4.56
C ASN A 14 -11.05 -1.24 5.16
N VAL A 15 -11.33 -2.53 5.24
CA VAL A 15 -10.39 -3.50 5.79
C VAL A 15 -10.17 -4.59 4.76
N VAL A 16 -8.91 -4.82 4.43
CA VAL A 16 -8.50 -5.87 3.51
C VAL A 16 -7.52 -6.78 4.23
N TYR A 17 -7.65 -8.07 4.02
CA TYR A 17 -6.76 -9.06 4.61
C TYR A 17 -5.88 -9.65 3.53
N ALA A 18 -4.56 -9.46 3.67
CA ALA A 18 -3.60 -10.15 2.84
C ALA A 18 -3.44 -11.55 3.40
N SER A 19 -3.94 -12.56 2.69
CA SER A 19 -4.14 -13.87 3.26
C SER A 19 -3.23 -14.96 2.72
N ASP A 20 -2.57 -14.77 1.59
CA ASP A 20 -1.73 -15.80 1.02
C ASP A 20 -0.50 -15.18 0.36
N SER A 21 0.11 -15.90 -0.58
CA SER A 21 1.32 -15.44 -1.23
C SER A 21 1.07 -14.35 -2.27
N THR A 22 -0.19 -14.13 -2.67
CA THR A 22 -0.53 -13.10 -3.65
C THR A 22 -0.67 -11.76 -2.95
N ASP A 23 -0.03 -10.74 -3.51
CA ASP A 23 -0.14 -9.38 -2.99
C ASP A 23 -1.58 -8.90 -3.14
N GLN A 24 -2.09 -8.25 -2.11
CA GLN A 24 -3.40 -7.63 -2.15
C GLN A 24 -3.28 -6.23 -2.74
N GLU A 25 -4.33 -5.79 -3.46
CA GLU A 25 -4.38 -4.45 -4.02
C GLU A 25 -5.47 -3.66 -3.31
N ILE A 26 -5.13 -2.45 -2.89
CA ILE A 26 -6.03 -1.57 -2.17
C ILE A 26 -6.16 -0.28 -2.95
N ARG A 27 -7.40 0.09 -3.30
CA ARG A 27 -7.68 1.34 -3.98
C ARG A 27 -7.66 2.47 -2.99
N MET A 28 -7.00 3.55 -3.38
CA MET A 28 -6.91 4.75 -2.55
C MET A 28 -7.95 5.75 -3.00
N ASN A 29 -8.52 6.46 -2.04
CA ASN A 29 -9.48 7.51 -2.33
C ASN A 29 -8.73 8.81 -2.60
N ILE A 30 -8.61 9.19 -3.87
CA ILE A 30 -7.88 10.39 -4.25
C ILE A 30 -8.55 11.67 -3.75
N PHE A 31 -9.84 11.62 -3.45
CA PHE A 31 -10.55 12.79 -2.92
C PHE A 31 -10.19 13.04 -1.45
N ASP A 32 -9.63 12.07 -0.77
CA ASP A 32 -9.13 12.22 0.59
C ASP A 32 -7.63 12.42 0.61
N ARG A 33 -7.09 13.05 -0.41
CA ARG A 33 -5.65 13.30 -0.56
C ARG A 33 -4.87 12.00 -0.53
N MET A 34 -5.44 10.98 -1.16
CA MET A 34 -4.85 9.65 -1.19
C MET A 34 -4.56 9.11 0.21
N GLY A 35 -5.54 9.24 1.09
CA GLY A 35 -5.49 8.64 2.41
C GLY A 35 -5.47 7.12 2.32
N ILE A 36 -4.69 6.50 3.17
CA ILE A 36 -4.58 5.04 3.22
C ILE A 36 -5.72 4.49 4.06
N PRO A 37 -6.55 3.59 3.52
CA PRO A 37 -7.63 2.99 4.29
C PRO A 37 -7.11 2.03 5.34
N SER A 38 -7.92 1.79 6.36
CA SER A 38 -7.60 0.82 7.39
C SER A 38 -7.43 -0.57 6.77
N THR A 39 -6.38 -1.27 7.16
CA THR A 39 -6.00 -2.53 6.51
C THR A 39 -5.31 -3.44 7.51
N THR A 40 -5.64 -4.72 7.48
CA THR A 40 -4.92 -5.72 8.26
C THR A 40 -4.02 -6.52 7.32
N ILE A 41 -2.75 -6.63 7.67
CA ILE A 41 -1.75 -7.32 6.85
C ILE A 41 -1.18 -8.48 7.66
N GLY A 42 -1.32 -9.69 7.14
CA GLY A 42 -0.77 -10.89 7.78
C GLY A 42 0.75 -10.88 7.80
N ALA A 43 1.33 -11.68 8.68
CA ALA A 43 2.78 -11.78 8.83
C ALA A 43 3.44 -12.13 7.50
N GLY A 44 4.44 -11.36 7.11
CA GLY A 44 5.18 -11.57 5.87
C GLY A 44 4.44 -11.21 4.59
N LYS A 45 3.21 -10.70 4.68
CA LYS A 45 2.40 -10.39 3.51
C LYS A 45 2.61 -8.96 3.05
N THR A 46 2.25 -8.70 1.79
CA THR A 46 2.38 -7.40 1.16
C THR A 46 1.03 -6.93 0.65
N VAL A 47 0.74 -5.65 0.81
CA VAL A 47 -0.39 -4.99 0.14
C VAL A 47 0.13 -3.91 -0.77
N ASN A 48 -0.46 -3.80 -1.96
CA ASN A 48 -0.13 -2.78 -2.94
C ASN A 48 -1.27 -1.78 -3.04
N PHE A 49 -0.94 -0.50 -3.05
CA PHE A 49 -1.91 0.58 -3.20
C PHE A 49 -1.95 1.02 -4.66
N ILE A 50 -3.17 1.14 -5.18
CA ILE A 50 -3.46 1.58 -6.54
C ILE A 50 -4.47 2.72 -6.47
N ASP A 51 -4.74 3.38 -7.59
CA ASP A 51 -5.68 4.49 -7.57
C ASP A 51 -7.13 3.98 -7.41
N ASN A 52 -8.06 4.91 -7.27
CA ASN A 52 -9.45 4.54 -6.99
C ASN A 52 -10.18 3.94 -8.20
N ASP A 53 -9.58 3.98 -9.37
CA ASP A 53 -10.12 3.34 -10.57
C ASP A 53 -9.63 1.90 -10.73
N GLY A 54 -8.78 1.43 -9.83
CA GLY A 54 -8.17 0.12 -9.93
C GLY A 54 -7.00 0.08 -10.88
N GLN A 55 -6.45 1.24 -11.21
CA GLN A 55 -5.29 1.39 -12.08
C GLN A 55 -4.05 1.68 -11.27
N GLU A 56 -2.88 1.42 -11.86
CA GLU A 56 -1.63 1.89 -11.29
C GLU A 56 -1.57 3.41 -11.39
N PHE A 57 -0.85 4.03 -10.46
CA PHE A 57 -0.66 5.48 -10.48
C PHE A 57 0.27 5.89 -11.60
N TYR A 58 -0.13 6.88 -12.38
CA TYR A 58 0.77 7.52 -13.33
C TYR A 58 1.62 8.55 -12.59
N VAL A 59 2.95 8.40 -12.63
CA VAL A 59 3.85 9.28 -11.90
C VAL A 59 4.96 9.73 -12.83
N PRO A 60 5.18 11.04 -12.98
CA PRO A 60 6.25 11.53 -13.85
C PRO A 60 7.62 11.40 -13.19
N SER A 61 8.63 11.31 -14.03
CA SER A 61 10.02 11.31 -13.60
C SER A 61 10.33 12.56 -12.77
N GLY A 62 11.04 12.37 -11.68
CA GLY A 62 11.42 13.47 -10.79
C GLY A 62 10.37 13.80 -9.74
N ALA A 63 9.20 13.19 -9.78
CA ALA A 63 8.18 13.41 -8.76
C ALA A 63 8.70 12.92 -7.41
N LYS A 64 8.49 13.74 -6.39
CA LYS A 64 8.88 13.40 -5.02
C LYS A 64 7.68 12.82 -4.31
N VAL A 65 7.77 11.56 -3.94
CA VAL A 65 6.69 10.83 -3.28
C VAL A 65 6.95 10.82 -1.78
N THR A 66 5.93 11.18 -1.01
CA THR A 66 5.94 11.01 0.44
C THR A 66 4.87 10.00 0.81
N PHE A 67 5.30 8.93 1.45
CA PHE A 67 4.48 7.78 1.79
C PHE A 67 4.52 7.60 3.31
N THR A 68 3.39 7.80 3.96
CA THR A 68 3.27 7.71 5.42
C THR A 68 2.28 6.60 5.77
N VAL A 69 2.66 5.76 6.72
CA VAL A 69 1.84 4.64 7.18
C VAL A 69 1.77 4.69 8.69
N ASN A 70 0.56 4.69 9.23
CA ASN A 70 0.32 4.67 10.67
C ASN A 70 -0.25 3.32 11.07
N LEU A 71 0.32 2.73 12.11
CA LEU A 71 -0.10 1.42 12.60
C LEU A 71 -0.81 1.55 13.94
N LYS A 72 -1.62 0.57 14.26
CA LYS A 72 -2.28 0.49 15.57
C LYS A 72 -1.25 0.30 16.68
N SER A 73 -0.19 -0.47 16.41
CA SER A 73 0.89 -0.73 17.34
C SER A 73 2.22 -0.74 16.60
N SER A 74 3.30 -0.52 17.32
CA SER A 74 4.64 -0.55 16.75
C SER A 74 4.92 -1.92 16.10
N ALA A 75 5.44 -1.88 14.89
CA ALA A 75 5.80 -3.11 14.16
C ALA A 75 6.81 -2.79 13.06
N SER A 76 7.47 -3.84 12.59
CA SER A 76 8.43 -3.73 11.50
C SER A 76 7.73 -3.82 10.15
N VAL A 77 7.99 -2.86 9.29
CA VAL A 77 7.45 -2.84 7.93
C VAL A 77 8.52 -2.46 6.92
N GLU A 78 8.24 -2.78 5.68
CA GLU A 78 9.01 -2.32 4.53
C GLU A 78 8.08 -1.54 3.62
N LEU A 79 8.51 -0.38 3.15
CA LEU A 79 7.75 0.46 2.22
C LEU A 79 8.53 0.64 0.94
N GLY A 80 7.82 0.83 -0.16
CA GLY A 80 8.45 1.08 -1.43
C GLY A 80 7.43 1.18 -2.56
N TYR A 81 7.92 0.96 -3.78
CA TYR A 81 7.05 1.01 -4.95
C TYR A 81 7.30 -0.19 -5.86
N VAL A 82 6.33 -0.45 -6.73
CA VAL A 82 6.39 -1.54 -7.70
C VAL A 82 6.23 -0.92 -9.07
N ARG A 83 7.16 -1.22 -9.97
CA ARG A 83 7.08 -0.77 -11.36
C ARG A 83 6.08 -1.60 -12.13
N SER A 84 5.62 -1.09 -13.26
CA SER A 84 4.69 -1.83 -14.12
C SER A 84 5.29 -3.16 -14.59
N SER A 85 6.61 -3.27 -14.62
CA SER A 85 7.30 -4.53 -14.93
C SER A 85 7.17 -5.57 -13.81
N GLY A 86 6.68 -5.18 -12.64
CA GLY A 86 6.58 -6.05 -11.47
C GLY A 86 7.76 -5.96 -10.51
N SER A 87 8.78 -5.18 -10.84
CA SER A 87 9.95 -5.05 -9.97
C SER A 87 9.61 -4.19 -8.76
N LYS A 88 9.91 -4.71 -7.56
CA LYS A 88 9.77 -3.97 -6.31
C LYS A 88 11.03 -3.21 -6.00
N VAL A 89 10.88 -1.98 -5.53
CA VAL A 89 12.00 -1.14 -5.09
C VAL A 89 11.72 -0.73 -3.65
N LYS A 90 12.54 -1.21 -2.74
CA LYS A 90 12.44 -0.85 -1.33
C LYS A 90 13.00 0.55 -1.13
N THR A 91 12.24 1.42 -0.46
CA THR A 91 12.69 2.76 -0.12
C THR A 91 12.87 2.95 1.38
N TYR A 92 12.31 2.05 2.19
CA TYR A 92 12.32 2.21 3.64
C TYR A 92 12.06 0.88 4.33
N SER A 93 12.70 0.67 5.48
CA SER A 93 12.30 -0.37 6.41
C SER A 93 12.58 0.13 7.82
N GLY A 94 11.76 -0.26 8.77
CA GLY A 94 11.95 0.18 10.15
C GLY A 94 10.90 -0.43 11.06
N THR A 95 11.09 -0.20 12.35
CA THR A 95 10.17 -0.66 13.41
C THR A 95 9.69 0.54 14.18
N ALA A 96 8.40 0.84 14.07
CA ALA A 96 7.78 1.98 14.74
C ALA A 96 6.27 1.86 14.62
N LYS A 97 5.56 2.78 15.27
CA LYS A 97 4.12 2.90 15.11
C LYS A 97 3.76 3.75 13.89
N SER A 98 4.60 4.71 13.54
CA SER A 98 4.42 5.57 12.37
C SER A 98 5.65 5.47 11.49
N HIS A 99 5.44 5.32 10.19
CA HIS A 99 6.51 5.16 9.21
C HIS A 99 6.33 6.17 8.11
N THR A 100 7.42 6.81 7.69
CA THR A 100 7.38 7.77 6.58
C THR A 100 8.62 7.59 5.73
N THR A 101 8.44 7.62 4.42
CA THR A 101 9.53 7.60 3.47
C THR A 101 9.27 8.63 2.39
N THR A 102 10.32 9.29 1.94
CA THR A 102 10.26 10.22 0.81
C THR A 102 11.30 9.78 -0.19
N PHE A 103 10.89 9.67 -1.45
CA PHE A 103 11.78 9.21 -2.50
C PHE A 103 11.38 9.86 -3.83
N THR A 104 12.28 9.82 -4.79
CA THR A 104 12.08 10.41 -6.11
C THR A 104 11.85 9.30 -7.12
N ILE A 105 10.85 9.47 -7.97
CA ILE A 105 10.54 8.53 -9.04
C ILE A 105 11.59 8.70 -10.15
N PRO A 106 12.27 7.62 -10.55
CA PRO A 106 13.38 7.72 -11.50
C PRO A 106 12.93 7.90 -12.95
N SER A 107 11.78 7.40 -13.33
CA SER A 107 11.31 7.50 -14.71
C SER A 107 9.80 7.59 -14.76
N THR A 108 9.29 8.35 -15.72
CA THR A 108 7.85 8.46 -15.94
C THR A 108 7.25 7.08 -16.23
N GLY A 109 6.14 6.76 -15.58
CA GLY A 109 5.48 5.49 -15.79
C GLY A 109 4.37 5.24 -14.80
N TYR A 110 4.00 3.98 -14.70
CA TYR A 110 2.93 3.54 -13.83
C TYR A 110 3.49 2.75 -12.65
N TYR A 111 2.98 3.03 -11.46
CA TYR A 111 3.53 2.52 -10.22
C TYR A 111 2.42 2.13 -9.25
N LYS A 112 2.72 1.11 -8.42
CA LYS A 112 1.98 0.82 -7.20
C LYS A 112 2.89 1.15 -6.04
N PHE A 113 2.31 1.38 -4.88
CA PHE A 113 3.08 1.61 -3.65
C PHE A 113 2.72 0.50 -2.67
N TYR A 114 3.71 -0.02 -1.94
CA TYR A 114 3.47 -1.22 -1.16
C TYR A 114 3.91 -1.10 0.29
N ILE A 115 3.26 -1.89 1.14
CA ILE A 115 3.67 -2.16 2.52
C ILE A 115 3.85 -3.64 2.65
N THR A 116 5.00 -4.08 3.16
CA THR A 116 5.21 -5.46 3.55
C THR A 116 5.30 -5.52 5.06
N ASN A 117 4.52 -6.42 5.66
CA ASN A 117 4.59 -6.69 7.09
C ASN A 117 5.81 -7.57 7.37
N LYS A 118 6.80 -7.02 8.04
CA LYS A 118 8.02 -7.77 8.40
C LYS A 118 7.95 -8.34 9.81
N ALA A 119 6.84 -8.15 10.51
CA ALA A 119 6.66 -8.67 11.85
C ALA A 119 6.26 -10.15 11.81
N SER A 120 6.33 -10.82 12.94
CA SER A 120 5.98 -12.24 13.06
C SER A 120 4.48 -12.48 13.20
N GLY A 121 3.70 -11.44 13.41
CA GLY A 121 2.24 -11.51 13.51
C GLY A 121 1.57 -10.49 12.61
N SER A 122 0.25 -10.51 12.55
CA SER A 122 -0.53 -9.55 11.78
C SER A 122 -0.36 -8.15 12.32
N ILE A 123 -0.40 -7.16 11.45
CA ILE A 123 -0.39 -5.75 11.83
C ILE A 123 -1.65 -5.08 11.29
N THR A 124 -2.06 -4.00 11.93
CA THR A 124 -3.18 -3.20 11.48
C THR A 124 -2.69 -1.81 11.12
N VAL A 125 -2.90 -1.45 9.85
CA VAL A 125 -2.69 -0.09 9.36
C VAL A 125 -3.95 0.68 9.69
N THR A 126 -3.81 1.78 10.43
CA THR A 126 -4.96 2.61 10.82
C THR A 126 -5.17 3.77 9.88
N GLY A 127 -4.18 4.10 9.07
CA GLY A 127 -4.26 5.21 8.14
C GLY A 127 -2.90 5.59 7.63
N GLY A 128 -2.83 6.74 7.00
CA GLY A 128 -1.62 7.27 6.42
C GLY A 128 -1.94 8.10 5.20
N SER A 129 -0.92 8.38 4.40
CA SER A 129 -1.10 9.19 3.20
C SER A 129 -0.04 8.87 2.16
N LEU A 130 -0.37 9.18 0.92
CA LEU A 130 0.53 9.10 -0.21
C LEU A 130 0.37 10.40 -0.99
N THR A 131 1.47 11.12 -1.18
CA THR A 131 1.46 12.39 -1.92
C THR A 131 2.59 12.41 -2.92
N PHE A 132 2.34 13.03 -4.06
CA PHE A 132 3.37 13.27 -5.09
C PHE A 132 2.94 14.32 -6.09
#